data_f074dafa7146057ec919568ca431f481
#
_entry.id   f074dafa7146057ec919568ca431f481
#
_cell.length_a   1.000
_cell.length_b   1.000
_cell.length_c   1.000
_cell.angle_alpha   90.00
_cell.angle_beta   90.00
_cell.angle_gamma   90.00
#
_symmetry.space_group_name_H-M   'P 1'
#
loop_
_entity.id
_entity.type
_entity.pdbx_description
1 polymer ?
#
loop_
_entity_poly.entity_id
_entity_poly.type
_entity_poly.pdbx_seq_one_letter_code
_entity_poly.pdbx_strand_id
1 'polypeptide(L)'
;MTFTKFVEVGRVARINFGPLEGKLAVIVDIINENRVLVDGQHIKRQVIPTRRLRLTGHVLNIGRGARTGSVRAVIEKEGLQAKWENSPLGKKVQAQQRRANLNDFERFRATILRKRLSKLLRIKP
;
A
#
# COMPACT_ATOMS: atom_id res chain seq x y z
N MET A 1 -17.36 -13.10 11.31
CA MET A 1 -16.22 -12.24 10.97
C MET A 1 -16.59 -10.78 11.18
N THR A 2 -15.74 -10.05 11.86
CA THR A 2 -15.90 -8.61 12.01
C THR A 2 -14.99 -7.87 11.02
N PHE A 3 -15.49 -6.81 10.42
CA PHE A 3 -14.67 -5.93 9.58
C PHE A 3 -13.75 -5.11 10.48
N THR A 4 -12.47 -5.03 10.12
CA THR A 4 -11.45 -4.29 10.86
C THR A 4 -11.02 -3.00 10.17
N LYS A 5 -11.38 -2.83 8.91
CA LYS A 5 -10.98 -1.68 8.09
C LYS A 5 -12.23 -1.02 7.51
N PHE A 6 -12.37 0.25 7.82
CA PHE A 6 -13.52 1.04 7.38
C PHE A 6 -13.06 2.24 6.56
N VAL A 7 -13.94 2.69 5.67
CA VAL A 7 -13.77 3.95 4.96
C VAL A 7 -14.09 5.07 5.94
N GLU A 8 -13.05 5.77 6.35
CA GLU A 8 -13.15 6.87 7.33
C GLU A 8 -12.11 7.95 7.02
N VAL A 9 -12.31 9.15 7.57
CA VAL A 9 -11.35 10.23 7.42
C VAL A 9 -10.02 9.84 8.10
N GLY A 10 -8.91 10.01 7.38
CA GLY A 10 -7.58 9.61 7.84
C GLY A 10 -7.15 8.19 7.49
N ARG A 11 -8.06 7.36 7.00
CA ARG A 11 -7.72 6.00 6.55
C ARG A 11 -6.76 6.06 5.36
N VAL A 12 -5.67 5.33 5.46
CA VAL A 12 -4.72 5.17 4.37
C VAL A 12 -5.18 4.02 3.47
N ALA A 13 -5.18 4.27 2.18
CA ALA A 13 -5.53 3.29 1.17
C ALA A 13 -4.49 3.23 0.06
N ARG A 14 -4.31 2.05 -0.52
CA ARG A 14 -3.48 1.87 -1.71
C ARG A 14 -4.37 1.91 -2.94
N ILE A 15 -3.97 2.65 -3.96
CA ILE A 15 -4.67 2.70 -5.23
C ILE A 15 -4.31 1.45 -6.04
N ASN A 16 -5.32 0.66 -6.41
CA ASN A 16 -5.14 -0.61 -7.12
C ASN A 16 -5.33 -0.52 -8.63
N PHE A 17 -5.91 0.56 -9.12
CA PHE A 17 -6.23 0.69 -10.53
C PHE A 17 -6.13 2.14 -10.99
N GLY A 18 -5.68 2.33 -12.22
CA GLY A 18 -5.57 3.62 -12.87
C GLY A 18 -4.13 4.14 -12.97
N PRO A 19 -3.94 5.39 -13.42
CA PRO A 19 -2.61 5.97 -13.63
C PRO A 19 -1.80 6.15 -12.34
N LEU A 20 -2.47 6.15 -11.18
CA LEU A 20 -1.85 6.28 -9.86
C LEU A 20 -1.70 4.95 -9.13
N GLU A 21 -1.84 3.84 -9.83
CA GLU A 21 -1.73 2.50 -9.26
C GLU A 21 -0.46 2.32 -8.42
N GLY A 22 -0.61 1.67 -7.27
CA GLY A 22 0.49 1.39 -6.36
C GLY A 22 0.81 2.49 -5.36
N LYS A 23 0.28 3.71 -5.54
CA LYS A 23 0.53 4.82 -4.62
C LYS A 23 -0.39 4.75 -3.40
N LEU A 24 0.11 5.28 -2.28
CA LEU A 24 -0.68 5.45 -1.06
C LEU A 24 -1.44 6.77 -1.11
N ALA A 25 -2.69 6.71 -0.73
CA ALA A 25 -3.58 7.85 -0.60
C ALA A 25 -4.19 7.89 0.79
N VAL A 26 -4.47 9.07 1.29
CA VAL A 26 -5.16 9.29 2.56
C VAL A 26 -6.57 9.82 2.26
N ILE A 27 -7.59 9.22 2.86
CA ILE A 27 -8.96 9.67 2.70
C ILE A 27 -9.14 10.93 3.54
N VAL A 28 -9.41 12.05 2.88
CA VAL A 28 -9.60 13.36 3.52
C VAL A 28 -11.08 13.64 3.77
N ASP A 29 -11.94 13.20 2.87
CA ASP A 29 -13.38 13.37 3.00
C ASP A 29 -14.12 12.24 2.26
N ILE A 30 -15.36 11.98 2.67
CA ILE A 30 -16.26 11.02 2.05
C ILE A 30 -17.37 11.80 1.35
N ILE A 31 -17.45 11.66 0.03
CA ILE A 31 -18.45 12.38 -0.78
C ILE A 31 -19.76 11.61 -0.79
N ASN A 32 -19.70 10.32 -1.10
CA ASN A 32 -20.84 9.39 -1.07
C ASN A 32 -20.35 7.95 -0.87
N GLU A 33 -21.24 6.98 -0.97
CA GLU A 33 -20.93 5.55 -0.81
C GLU A 33 -19.86 5.03 -1.78
N ASN A 34 -19.76 5.65 -2.97
CA ASN A 34 -18.91 5.18 -4.06
C ASN A 34 -17.67 6.03 -4.31
N ARG A 35 -17.58 7.23 -3.73
CA ARG A 35 -16.51 8.18 -4.02
C ARG A 35 -15.97 8.83 -2.75
N VAL A 36 -14.67 8.98 -2.69
CA VAL A 36 -13.96 9.65 -1.61
C VAL A 36 -12.97 10.67 -2.15
N LEU A 37 -12.76 11.74 -1.39
CA LEU A 37 -11.70 12.70 -1.66
C LEU A 37 -10.42 12.19 -1.01
N VAL A 38 -9.38 12.05 -1.81
CA VAL A 38 -8.07 11.57 -1.36
C VAL A 38 -6.98 12.59 -1.62
N ASP A 39 -5.94 12.52 -0.79
CA ASP A 39 -4.74 13.32 -0.92
C ASP A 39 -3.53 12.47 -0.51
N GLY A 40 -2.33 12.90 -0.84
CA GLY A 40 -1.12 12.15 -0.47
C GLY A 40 0.16 12.89 -0.83
N GLN A 41 1.28 12.30 -0.45
CA GLN A 41 2.59 12.89 -0.69
C GLN A 41 2.92 12.94 -2.20
N HIS A 42 2.56 11.89 -2.93
CA HIS A 42 2.83 11.74 -4.37
C HIS A 42 1.56 11.78 -5.23
N ILE A 43 0.46 12.23 -4.66
CA ILE A 43 -0.85 12.28 -5.30
C ILE A 43 -1.41 13.67 -5.12
N LYS A 44 -1.94 14.24 -6.19
CA LYS A 44 -2.72 15.48 -6.11
C LYS A 44 -4.10 15.16 -5.54
N ARG A 45 -4.63 16.07 -4.75
CA ARG A 45 -5.99 15.95 -4.21
C ARG A 45 -7.00 15.74 -5.33
N GLN A 46 -7.75 14.66 -5.25
CA GLN A 46 -8.72 14.27 -6.26
C GLN A 46 -9.77 13.32 -5.70
N VAL A 47 -10.86 13.18 -6.44
CA VAL A 47 -11.93 12.24 -6.12
C VAL A 47 -11.61 10.89 -6.78
N ILE A 48 -11.63 9.82 -6.00
CA ILE A 48 -11.40 8.46 -6.49
C ILE A 48 -12.57 7.57 -6.06
N PRO A 49 -13.06 6.69 -6.96
CA PRO A 49 -14.04 5.68 -6.60
C PRO A 49 -13.49 4.70 -5.55
N THR A 50 -14.27 4.36 -4.54
CA THR A 50 -13.87 3.45 -3.47
C THR A 50 -13.44 2.08 -3.96
N ARG A 51 -14.03 1.59 -5.06
CA ARG A 51 -13.67 0.30 -5.68
C ARG A 51 -12.21 0.24 -6.19
N ARG A 52 -11.59 1.38 -6.46
CA ARG A 52 -10.18 1.46 -6.86
C ARG A 52 -9.21 1.47 -5.69
N LEU A 53 -9.71 1.56 -4.47
CA LEU A 53 -8.91 1.66 -3.26
C LEU A 53 -8.89 0.32 -2.52
N ARG A 54 -7.73 -0.01 -1.99
CA ARG A 54 -7.55 -1.07 -1.03
C ARG A 54 -7.17 -0.47 0.33
N LEU A 55 -8.04 -0.63 1.30
CA LEU A 55 -7.83 -0.08 2.64
C LEU A 55 -6.66 -0.77 3.33
N THR A 56 -5.83 0.02 4.00
CA THR A 56 -4.75 -0.47 4.87
C THR A 56 -5.17 -0.44 6.34
N GLY A 57 -4.34 -1.01 7.20
CA GLY A 57 -4.57 -0.94 8.65
C GLY A 57 -4.18 0.39 9.31
N HIS A 58 -3.64 1.34 8.54
CA HIS A 58 -3.16 2.62 9.08
C HIS A 58 -4.25 3.70 9.00
N VAL A 59 -4.38 4.45 10.07
CA VAL A 59 -5.26 5.63 10.16
C VAL A 59 -4.43 6.80 10.66
N LEU A 60 -4.47 7.91 9.95
CA LEU A 60 -3.81 9.14 10.34
C LEU A 60 -4.80 10.04 11.11
N ASN A 61 -4.29 10.74 12.11
CA ASN A 61 -5.11 11.69 12.86
C ASN A 61 -5.18 13.02 12.11
N ILE A 62 -6.13 13.15 11.22
CA ILE A 62 -6.42 14.38 10.46
C ILE A 62 -7.88 14.76 10.62
N GLY A 63 -8.16 16.07 10.54
CA GLY A 63 -9.53 16.56 10.50
C GLY A 63 -10.17 16.36 9.13
N ARG A 64 -11.49 16.23 9.09
CA ARG A 64 -12.25 16.17 7.84
C ARG A 64 -12.00 17.41 6.99
N GLY A 65 -11.68 17.22 5.73
CA GLY A 65 -11.37 18.32 4.81
C GLY A 65 -10.04 19.02 5.08
N ALA A 66 -9.09 18.39 5.78
CA ALA A 66 -7.77 18.94 6.06
C ALA A 66 -7.06 19.40 4.78
N ARG A 67 -6.31 20.50 4.88
CA ARG A 67 -5.54 21.01 3.73
C ARG A 67 -4.40 20.09 3.35
N THR A 68 -4.01 20.11 2.09
CA THR A 68 -2.92 19.27 1.54
C THR A 68 -1.61 19.40 2.34
N GLY A 69 -1.23 20.62 2.73
CA GLY A 69 -0.05 20.85 3.56
C GLY A 69 -0.13 20.15 4.92
N SER A 70 -1.29 20.22 5.57
CA SER A 70 -1.51 19.54 6.86
C SER A 70 -1.46 18.02 6.72
N VAL A 71 -2.06 17.47 5.66
CA VAL A 71 -2.03 16.03 5.38
C VAL A 71 -0.60 15.55 5.16
N ARG A 72 0.17 16.26 4.34
CA ARG A 72 1.58 15.92 4.08
C ARG A 72 2.44 15.99 5.34
N ALA A 73 2.24 17.03 6.16
CA ALA A 73 2.96 17.15 7.43
C ALA A 73 2.69 15.98 8.38
N VAL A 74 1.44 15.52 8.46
CA VAL A 74 1.09 14.34 9.28
C VAL A 74 1.68 13.05 8.69
N ILE A 75 1.68 12.89 7.37
CA ILE A 75 2.31 11.74 6.70
C ILE A 75 3.80 11.65 7.04
N GLU A 76 4.51 12.76 6.98
CA GLU A 76 5.94 12.83 7.30
C GLU A 76 6.19 12.60 8.79
N LYS A 77 5.42 13.24 9.66
CA LYS A 77 5.55 13.11 11.12
C LYS A 77 5.36 11.67 11.58
N GLU A 78 4.39 10.97 11.02
CA GLU A 78 4.10 9.59 11.39
C GLU A 78 4.96 8.56 10.66
N GLY A 79 5.77 8.96 9.68
CA GLY A 79 6.59 8.07 8.89
C GLY A 79 5.77 7.00 8.17
N LEU A 80 4.68 7.40 7.53
CA LEU A 80 3.73 6.50 6.88
C LEU A 80 4.39 5.57 5.87
N GLN A 81 5.33 6.07 5.09
CA GLN A 81 6.02 5.27 4.08
C GLN A 81 6.77 4.10 4.72
N ALA A 82 7.52 4.35 5.79
CA ALA A 82 8.24 3.30 6.51
C ALA A 82 7.29 2.30 7.18
N LYS A 83 6.20 2.77 7.77
CA LYS A 83 5.16 1.90 8.33
C LYS A 83 4.53 1.00 7.28
N TRP A 84 4.25 1.54 6.09
CA TRP A 84 3.71 0.77 4.97
C TRP A 84 4.70 -0.29 4.48
N GLU A 85 5.95 0.07 4.26
CA GLU A 85 6.99 -0.85 3.78
C GLU A 85 7.24 -2.01 4.76
N ASN A 86 7.14 -1.75 6.05
CA ASN A 86 7.28 -2.77 7.09
C ASN A 86 6.03 -3.63 7.29
N SER A 87 4.88 -3.22 6.76
CA SER A 87 3.65 -3.99 6.87
C SER A 87 3.72 -5.30 6.06
N PRO A 88 3.01 -6.36 6.45
CA PRO A 88 2.98 -7.62 5.69
C PRO A 88 2.56 -7.42 4.22
N LEU A 89 1.58 -6.55 3.99
CA LEU A 89 1.11 -6.24 2.64
C LEU A 89 2.17 -5.45 1.84
N GLY A 90 2.81 -4.48 2.46
CA GLY A 90 3.89 -3.70 1.84
C GLY A 90 5.06 -4.58 1.42
N LYS A 91 5.49 -5.47 2.28
CA LYS A 91 6.55 -6.47 1.98
C LYS A 91 6.17 -7.38 0.82
N LYS A 92 4.92 -7.83 0.78
CA LYS A 92 4.40 -8.66 -0.32
C LYS A 92 4.41 -7.90 -1.66
N VAL A 93 3.97 -6.65 -1.66
CA VAL A 93 3.98 -5.79 -2.86
C VAL A 93 5.41 -5.55 -3.35
N GLN A 94 6.34 -5.23 -2.45
CA GLN A 94 7.76 -5.07 -2.81
C GLN A 94 8.36 -6.34 -3.40
N ALA A 95 8.04 -7.50 -2.83
CA ALA A 95 8.50 -8.78 -3.35
C ALA A 95 7.96 -9.04 -4.77
N GLN A 96 6.70 -8.73 -5.03
CA GLN A 96 6.12 -8.83 -6.37
C GLN A 96 6.81 -7.90 -7.38
N GLN A 97 7.09 -6.66 -7.00
CA GLN A 97 7.81 -5.71 -7.84
C GLN A 97 9.22 -6.19 -8.16
N ARG A 98 9.95 -6.69 -7.17
CA ARG A 98 11.29 -7.27 -7.38
C ARG A 98 11.25 -8.44 -8.34
N ARG A 99 10.28 -9.35 -8.23
CA ARG A 99 10.11 -10.47 -9.17
C ARG A 99 9.81 -10.01 -10.58
N ALA A 100 8.97 -9.00 -10.73
CA ALA A 100 8.63 -8.44 -12.04
C ALA A 100 9.84 -7.79 -12.74
N ASN A 101 10.77 -7.23 -11.97
CA ASN A 101 11.97 -6.55 -12.47
C ASN A 101 13.18 -7.46 -12.65
N LEU A 102 13.09 -8.75 -12.34
CA LEU A 102 14.18 -9.70 -12.51
C LEU A 102 14.50 -9.90 -14.01
N ASN A 103 15.78 -9.89 -14.36
CA ASN A 103 16.23 -10.30 -15.69
C ASN A 103 16.31 -11.83 -15.79
N ASP A 104 16.59 -12.36 -16.97
CA ASP A 104 16.64 -13.82 -17.20
C ASP A 104 17.70 -14.53 -16.36
N PHE A 105 18.88 -13.94 -16.26
CA PHE A 105 19.98 -14.50 -15.46
C PHE A 105 19.62 -14.56 -13.96
N GLU A 106 19.00 -13.53 -13.42
CA GLU A 106 18.56 -13.49 -12.03
C GLU A 106 17.46 -14.51 -11.75
N ARG A 107 16.54 -14.72 -12.69
CA ARG A 107 15.53 -15.79 -12.61
C ARG A 107 16.17 -17.18 -12.56
N PHE A 108 17.17 -17.42 -13.40
CA PHE A 108 17.92 -18.67 -13.40
C PHE A 108 18.61 -18.91 -12.06
N ARG A 109 19.29 -17.92 -11.50
CA ARG A 109 19.91 -17.99 -10.17
C ARG A 109 18.87 -18.29 -9.08
N ALA A 110 17.74 -17.61 -9.11
CA ALA A 110 16.64 -17.84 -8.17
C ALA A 110 16.12 -19.28 -8.25
N THR A 111 16.01 -19.85 -9.44
CA THR A 111 15.59 -21.25 -9.66
C THR A 111 16.57 -22.23 -9.03
N ILE A 112 17.88 -22.02 -9.21
CA ILE A 112 18.92 -22.85 -8.58
C ILE A 112 18.84 -22.78 -7.05
N LEU A 113 18.69 -21.59 -6.49
CA LEU A 113 18.59 -21.40 -5.03
C LEU A 113 17.35 -22.07 -4.46
N ARG A 114 16.20 -22.01 -5.14
CA ARG A 114 14.97 -22.71 -4.73
C ARG A 114 15.17 -24.23 -4.73
N LYS A 115 15.83 -24.79 -5.73
CA LYS A 115 16.13 -26.21 -5.80
C LYS A 115 17.03 -26.65 -4.65
N ARG A 116 18.05 -25.86 -4.34
CA ARG A 116 18.94 -26.12 -3.18
C ARG A 116 18.16 -26.09 -1.86
N LEU A 117 17.35 -25.06 -1.66
CA LEU A 117 16.51 -24.93 -0.46
C LEU A 117 15.55 -26.10 -0.31
N SER A 118 14.85 -26.48 -1.37
CA SER A 118 13.94 -27.64 -1.40
C SER A 118 14.67 -28.94 -1.05
N LYS A 119 15.87 -29.15 -1.59
CA LYS A 119 16.69 -30.31 -1.27
C LYS A 119 17.10 -30.37 0.21
N LEU A 120 17.52 -29.24 0.76
CA LEU A 120 17.89 -29.13 2.18
C LEU A 120 16.70 -29.38 3.11
N LEU A 121 15.52 -28.89 2.76
CA LEU A 121 14.30 -29.09 3.55
C LEU A 121 13.82 -30.55 3.54
N ARG A 122 14.08 -31.30 2.45
CA ARG A 122 13.73 -32.74 2.35
C ARG A 122 14.64 -33.65 3.16
N ILE A 123 15.85 -33.19 3.49
CA ILE A 123 16.85 -33.97 4.25
C ILE A 123 16.57 -33.92 5.76
N LYS A 124 15.77 -32.99 6.23
CA LYS A 124 15.36 -32.95 7.65
C LYS A 124 14.45 -34.14 7.97
N PRO A 125 14.81 -34.97 8.99
CA PRO A 125 13.94 -36.04 9.45
C PRO A 125 12.64 -35.50 10.07
#